data_8a891dfb0969ae5ecccce84c6ac11e5d
#
_entry.id   8a891dfb0969ae5ecccce84c6ac11e5d
#
_cell.length_a   1.000
_cell.length_b   1.000
_cell.length_c   1.000
_cell.angle_alpha   90.00
_cell.angle_beta   90.00
_cell.angle_gamma   90.00
#
_symmetry.space_group_name_H-M   'P 1'
#
loop_
_entity.id
_entity.type
_entity.pdbx_description
1 polymer ?
#
loop_
_entity_poly.entity_id
_entity_poly.type
_entity_poly.pdbx_seq_one_letter_code
_entity_poly.pdbx_strand_id
1 'polypeptide(L)'
;MTQPARPVAVVTGAAGGLGRAIATALHTDGWSVLLTDLDPVAVQSAAAPLGGWSAALDVRDEDACAAIAATAAGRGDLALWVNNAGILVTGASWEHDAATRRRVLDVNTHGAMNGTLAALTVMRGQGHGHVLNVVSLAGLVAAPGETVYAASKHALLAFSLGTLSDLRMAGYRRVHVSCLCPDGIWTPMLHDRLDDPGAVASFTGSMLTAQQVAARAVRLARRPRPVVSLPRWRGAQVRLLDALPRLAVALTPLVRAAGRAGQRRQRRRSTPPDRR
;
A
#
# COMPACT_ATOMS: atom_id res chain seq x y z
N MET A 1 28.91 -24.42 9.53
CA MET A 1 27.64 -23.88 10.06
C MET A 1 26.92 -23.20 8.89
N THR A 2 25.85 -23.78 8.35
CA THR A 2 25.05 -23.20 7.30
C THR A 2 24.34 -21.95 7.88
N GLN A 3 24.52 -20.79 7.25
CA GLN A 3 23.74 -19.59 7.61
C GLN A 3 22.25 -19.95 7.57
N PRO A 4 21.47 -19.55 8.58
CA PRO A 4 20.03 -19.78 8.54
C PRO A 4 19.47 -19.15 7.27
N ALA A 5 18.59 -19.87 6.57
CA ALA A 5 17.96 -19.39 5.35
C ALA A 5 17.27 -18.02 5.63
N ARG A 6 17.53 -17.04 4.77
CA ARG A 6 16.89 -15.71 4.91
C ARG A 6 15.39 -15.86 4.72
N PRO A 7 14.55 -15.20 5.56
CA PRO A 7 13.12 -15.21 5.34
C PRO A 7 12.77 -14.56 4.00
N VAL A 8 11.81 -15.13 3.30
CA VAL A 8 11.38 -14.66 1.98
C VAL A 8 10.26 -13.63 2.14
N ALA A 9 10.38 -12.54 1.39
CA ALA A 9 9.35 -11.54 1.24
C ALA A 9 8.96 -11.36 -0.23
N VAL A 10 7.67 -11.17 -0.51
CA VAL A 10 7.15 -10.72 -1.81
C VAL A 10 6.65 -9.28 -1.66
N VAL A 11 6.97 -8.42 -2.63
CA VAL A 11 6.46 -7.03 -2.67
C VAL A 11 5.86 -6.76 -4.04
N THR A 12 4.55 -6.45 -4.09
CA THR A 12 3.85 -6.11 -5.33
C THR A 12 3.91 -4.62 -5.64
N GLY A 13 3.90 -4.25 -6.94
CA GLY A 13 4.05 -2.86 -7.36
C GLY A 13 5.43 -2.29 -6.97
N ALA A 14 6.49 -3.10 -7.15
CA ALA A 14 7.81 -2.82 -6.62
C ALA A 14 8.80 -2.21 -7.63
N ALA A 15 8.37 -1.93 -8.86
CA ALA A 15 9.21 -1.26 -9.86
C ALA A 15 9.60 0.16 -9.45
N GLY A 16 8.78 0.83 -8.62
CA GLY A 16 9.03 2.21 -8.23
C GLY A 16 8.39 2.63 -6.91
N GLY A 17 8.48 3.91 -6.62
CA GLY A 17 7.76 4.56 -5.52
C GLY A 17 7.94 3.87 -4.16
N LEU A 18 6.81 3.65 -3.49
CA LEU A 18 6.80 3.03 -2.16
C LEU A 18 7.21 1.55 -2.20
N GLY A 19 6.75 0.78 -3.21
CA GLY A 19 7.05 -0.65 -3.31
C GLY A 19 8.56 -0.91 -3.39
N ARG A 20 9.28 -0.17 -4.24
CA ARG A 20 10.75 -0.25 -4.32
C ARG A 20 11.41 0.14 -3.00
N ALA A 21 10.92 1.19 -2.33
CA ALA A 21 11.47 1.60 -1.05
C ALA A 21 11.27 0.53 0.04
N ILE A 22 10.11 -0.14 0.07
CA ILE A 22 9.83 -1.27 0.98
C ILE A 22 10.76 -2.44 0.66
N ALA A 23 10.88 -2.84 -0.62
CA ALA A 23 11.74 -3.93 -1.04
C ALA A 23 13.21 -3.68 -0.65
N THR A 24 13.71 -2.47 -0.90
CA THR A 24 15.08 -2.06 -0.51
C THR A 24 15.27 -2.13 1.01
N ALA A 25 14.32 -1.62 1.78
CA ALA A 25 14.41 -1.63 3.24
C ALA A 25 14.37 -3.04 3.82
N LEU A 26 13.54 -3.94 3.28
CA LEU A 26 13.51 -5.35 3.65
C LEU A 26 14.81 -6.06 3.29
N HIS A 27 15.35 -5.83 2.09
CA HIS A 27 16.64 -6.40 1.67
C HIS A 27 17.76 -5.98 2.63
N THR A 28 17.84 -4.69 2.96
CA THR A 28 18.82 -4.15 3.94
C THR A 28 18.62 -4.77 5.32
N ASP A 29 17.37 -5.13 5.67
CA ASP A 29 17.00 -5.79 6.93
C ASP A 29 17.28 -7.31 6.93
N GLY A 30 17.88 -7.85 5.85
CA GLY A 30 18.32 -9.24 5.74
C GLY A 30 17.31 -10.20 5.10
N TRP A 31 16.24 -9.71 4.49
CA TRP A 31 15.26 -10.53 3.79
C TRP A 31 15.72 -10.91 2.37
N SER A 32 15.30 -12.08 1.90
CA SER A 32 15.31 -12.42 0.47
C SER A 32 14.03 -11.86 -0.14
N VAL A 33 14.12 -10.89 -1.06
CA VAL A 33 12.94 -10.17 -1.55
C VAL A 33 12.68 -10.48 -3.01
N LEU A 34 11.49 -10.99 -3.33
CA LEU A 34 10.94 -11.08 -4.68
C LEU A 34 10.18 -9.79 -4.99
N LEU A 35 10.68 -9.01 -5.92
CA LEU A 35 10.02 -7.81 -6.42
C LEU A 35 9.07 -8.21 -7.56
N THR A 36 7.82 -7.77 -7.49
CA THR A 36 6.87 -8.00 -8.60
C THR A 36 6.21 -6.70 -9.04
N ASP A 37 5.96 -6.57 -10.34
CA ASP A 37 5.25 -5.44 -10.96
C ASP A 37 4.63 -5.85 -12.29
N LEU A 38 3.69 -5.06 -12.78
CA LEU A 38 3.10 -5.26 -14.10
C LEU A 38 4.13 -5.06 -15.22
N ASP A 39 5.09 -4.14 -15.04
CA ASP A 39 6.16 -3.86 -16.00
C ASP A 39 7.40 -4.74 -15.69
N PRO A 40 7.68 -5.79 -16.51
CA PRO A 40 8.77 -6.71 -16.29
C PRO A 40 10.15 -6.05 -16.39
N VAL A 41 10.31 -5.06 -17.25
CA VAL A 41 11.60 -4.36 -17.46
C VAL A 41 11.90 -3.45 -16.28
N ALA A 42 10.89 -2.67 -15.86
CA ALA A 42 11.05 -1.76 -14.74
C ALA A 42 11.31 -2.51 -13.42
N VAL A 43 10.62 -3.64 -13.17
CA VAL A 43 10.84 -4.42 -11.94
C VAL A 43 12.19 -5.14 -11.94
N GLN A 44 12.65 -5.64 -13.09
CA GLN A 44 13.98 -6.22 -13.23
C GLN A 44 15.08 -5.18 -12.91
N SER A 45 14.95 -3.98 -13.46
CA SER A 45 15.86 -2.86 -13.17
C SER A 45 15.87 -2.48 -11.68
N ALA A 46 14.68 -2.46 -11.04
CA ALA A 46 14.56 -2.18 -9.61
C ALA A 46 15.17 -3.27 -8.73
N ALA A 47 15.12 -4.53 -9.16
CA ALA A 47 15.64 -5.68 -8.42
C ALA A 47 17.16 -5.86 -8.54
N ALA A 48 17.77 -5.40 -9.64
CA ALA A 48 19.20 -5.61 -9.92
C ALA A 48 20.12 -5.26 -8.74
N PRO A 49 19.97 -4.08 -8.07
CA PRO A 49 20.80 -3.74 -6.90
C PRO A 49 20.55 -4.60 -5.66
N LEU A 50 19.47 -5.39 -5.65
CA LEU A 50 18.99 -6.19 -4.50
C LEU A 50 19.19 -7.70 -4.70
N GLY A 51 20.03 -8.09 -5.66
CA GLY A 51 20.28 -9.49 -6.01
C GLY A 51 19.45 -10.03 -7.17
N GLY A 52 18.69 -9.17 -7.86
CA GLY A 52 18.08 -9.47 -9.15
C GLY A 52 16.84 -10.37 -9.14
N TRP A 53 16.22 -10.65 -7.98
CA TRP A 53 15.04 -11.52 -7.94
C TRP A 53 13.75 -10.75 -8.19
N SER A 54 13.20 -10.90 -9.38
CA SER A 54 11.98 -10.22 -9.82
C SER A 54 11.13 -11.10 -10.72
N ALA A 55 9.85 -10.76 -10.83
CA ALA A 55 8.91 -11.36 -11.76
C ALA A 55 7.85 -10.35 -12.21
N ALA A 56 7.33 -10.51 -13.44
CA ALA A 56 6.13 -9.82 -13.86
C ALA A 56 4.92 -10.35 -13.10
N LEU A 57 4.02 -9.44 -12.70
CA LEU A 57 2.77 -9.80 -12.03
C LEU A 57 1.69 -8.76 -12.30
N ASP A 58 0.61 -9.19 -12.94
CA ASP A 58 -0.66 -8.50 -12.83
C ASP A 58 -1.40 -9.03 -11.59
N VAL A 59 -1.56 -8.20 -10.58
CA VAL A 59 -2.22 -8.60 -9.33
C VAL A 59 -3.70 -8.95 -9.52
N ARG A 60 -4.32 -8.55 -10.64
CA ARG A 60 -5.70 -8.90 -10.98
C ARG A 60 -5.87 -10.37 -11.35
N ASP A 61 -4.77 -11.02 -11.74
CA ASP A 61 -4.72 -12.43 -12.10
C ASP A 61 -4.44 -13.27 -10.84
N GLU A 62 -5.45 -14.05 -10.42
CA GLU A 62 -5.39 -14.89 -9.23
C GLU A 62 -4.38 -16.03 -9.38
N ASP A 63 -4.35 -16.67 -10.55
CA ASP A 63 -3.43 -17.76 -10.84
C ASP A 63 -1.98 -17.28 -10.88
N ALA A 64 -1.73 -16.09 -11.45
CA ALA A 64 -0.43 -15.46 -11.42
C ALA A 64 0.02 -15.14 -9.96
N CYS A 65 -0.88 -14.65 -9.12
CA CYS A 65 -0.58 -14.45 -7.69
C CYS A 65 -0.22 -15.76 -6.98
N ALA A 66 -0.96 -16.85 -7.25
CA ALA A 66 -0.68 -18.17 -6.71
C ALA A 66 0.68 -18.72 -7.19
N ALA A 67 1.01 -18.54 -8.47
CA ALA A 67 2.32 -18.93 -9.02
C ALA A 67 3.48 -18.18 -8.38
N ILE A 68 3.32 -16.87 -8.12
CA ILE A 68 4.32 -16.07 -7.39
C ILE A 68 4.50 -16.56 -5.96
N ALA A 69 3.41 -16.87 -5.25
CA ALA A 69 3.48 -17.42 -3.88
C ALA A 69 4.20 -18.76 -3.83
N ALA A 70 3.91 -19.66 -4.79
CA ALA A 70 4.60 -20.96 -4.92
C ALA A 70 6.09 -20.77 -5.26
N THR A 71 6.43 -19.87 -6.17
CA THR A 71 7.81 -19.50 -6.53
C THR A 71 8.58 -18.99 -5.32
N ALA A 72 7.96 -18.15 -4.51
CA ALA A 72 8.57 -17.62 -3.30
C ALA A 72 8.80 -18.73 -2.26
N ALA A 73 7.80 -19.59 -2.05
CA ALA A 73 7.90 -20.75 -1.15
C ALA A 73 8.96 -21.77 -1.59
N GLY A 74 9.19 -21.93 -2.88
CA GLY A 74 10.25 -22.82 -3.42
C GLY A 74 11.67 -22.33 -3.12
N ARG A 75 11.86 -21.08 -2.72
CA ARG A 75 13.18 -20.53 -2.32
C ARG A 75 13.41 -20.46 -0.82
N GLY A 76 12.37 -20.68 -0.04
CA GLY A 76 12.47 -20.64 1.42
C GLY A 76 11.12 -20.30 2.05
N ASP A 77 11.16 -19.97 3.32
CA ASP A 77 10.00 -19.67 4.13
C ASP A 77 9.33 -18.34 3.68
N LEU A 78 8.14 -18.41 3.08
CA LEU A 78 7.39 -17.21 2.70
C LEU A 78 6.87 -16.53 3.96
N ALA A 79 7.70 -15.71 4.57
CA ALA A 79 7.41 -15.09 5.85
C ALA A 79 6.65 -13.76 5.73
N LEU A 80 6.73 -13.06 4.58
CA LEU A 80 6.05 -11.79 4.35
C LEU A 80 5.52 -11.68 2.92
N TRP A 81 4.27 -11.22 2.78
CA TRP A 81 3.71 -10.77 1.52
C TRP A 81 3.21 -9.34 1.66
N VAL A 82 3.71 -8.42 0.83
CA VAL A 82 3.32 -7.00 0.85
C VAL A 82 2.46 -6.69 -0.37
N ASN A 83 1.17 -6.49 -0.18
CA ASN A 83 0.28 -5.95 -1.19
C ASN A 83 0.43 -4.43 -1.23
N ASN A 84 1.27 -3.95 -2.14
CA ASN A 84 1.52 -2.52 -2.34
C ASN A 84 1.02 -2.02 -3.70
N ALA A 85 0.88 -2.88 -4.70
CA ALA A 85 0.33 -2.50 -5.99
C ALA A 85 -0.99 -1.72 -5.83
N GLY A 86 -1.12 -0.63 -6.56
CA GLY A 86 -2.31 0.22 -6.47
C GLY A 86 -2.24 1.41 -7.41
N ILE A 87 -3.40 1.92 -7.77
CA ILE A 87 -3.58 3.09 -8.62
C ILE A 87 -4.47 4.11 -7.93
N LEU A 88 -4.24 5.38 -8.22
CA LEU A 88 -5.05 6.51 -7.75
C LEU A 88 -5.74 7.14 -8.96
N VAL A 89 -7.04 7.38 -8.83
CA VAL A 89 -7.81 8.26 -9.72
C VAL A 89 -8.38 9.40 -8.91
N THR A 90 -8.45 10.56 -9.50
CA THR A 90 -8.83 11.83 -8.88
C THR A 90 -9.91 12.50 -9.71
N GLY A 91 -10.80 13.24 -9.05
CA GLY A 91 -11.96 13.86 -9.65
C GLY A 91 -13.24 13.58 -8.85
N ALA A 92 -14.35 14.19 -9.22
CA ALA A 92 -15.62 13.91 -8.61
C ALA A 92 -16.10 12.49 -8.98
N SER A 93 -16.83 11.84 -8.09
CA SER A 93 -17.24 10.44 -8.28
C SER A 93 -18.06 10.19 -9.53
N TRP A 94 -18.81 11.18 -9.98
CA TRP A 94 -19.65 11.13 -11.20
C TRP A 94 -18.86 11.39 -12.50
N GLU A 95 -17.61 11.85 -12.42
CA GLU A 95 -16.75 12.10 -13.59
C GLU A 95 -16.06 10.82 -14.08
N HIS A 96 -16.03 9.77 -13.27
CA HIS A 96 -15.41 8.50 -13.66
C HIS A 96 -16.41 7.57 -14.35
N ASP A 97 -16.04 7.06 -15.49
CA ASP A 97 -16.80 6.00 -16.18
C ASP A 97 -16.75 4.65 -15.43
N ALA A 98 -17.56 3.71 -15.88
CA ALA A 98 -17.63 2.39 -15.25
C ALA A 98 -16.33 1.60 -15.36
N ALA A 99 -15.58 1.77 -16.46
CA ALA A 99 -14.30 1.07 -16.68
C ALA A 99 -13.25 1.56 -15.72
N THR A 100 -13.13 2.88 -15.53
CA THR A 100 -12.23 3.50 -14.56
C THR A 100 -12.52 3.04 -13.14
N ARG A 101 -13.80 3.07 -12.73
CA ARG A 101 -14.21 2.61 -11.39
C ARG A 101 -13.86 1.13 -11.15
N ARG A 102 -14.17 0.26 -12.12
CA ARG A 102 -13.79 -1.17 -12.05
C ARG A 102 -12.29 -1.33 -11.94
N ARG A 103 -11.51 -0.71 -12.82
CA ARG A 103 -10.05 -0.82 -12.81
C ARG A 103 -9.44 -0.46 -11.45
N VAL A 104 -9.95 0.57 -10.76
CA VAL A 104 -9.46 0.94 -9.43
C VAL A 104 -9.77 -0.15 -8.40
N LEU A 105 -10.99 -0.70 -8.41
CA LEU A 105 -11.38 -1.79 -7.52
C LEU A 105 -10.61 -3.07 -7.85
N ASP A 106 -10.44 -3.40 -9.13
CA ASP A 106 -9.73 -4.61 -9.56
C ASP A 106 -8.27 -4.60 -9.11
N VAL A 107 -7.57 -3.47 -9.25
CA VAL A 107 -6.17 -3.37 -8.83
C VAL A 107 -6.06 -3.24 -7.31
N ASN A 108 -6.76 -2.27 -6.70
CA ASN A 108 -6.52 -1.89 -5.30
C ASN A 108 -7.17 -2.84 -4.30
N THR A 109 -8.26 -3.51 -4.69
CA THR A 109 -9.06 -4.38 -3.82
C THR A 109 -8.89 -5.83 -4.22
N HIS A 110 -9.39 -6.23 -5.40
CA HIS A 110 -9.31 -7.62 -5.87
C HIS A 110 -7.85 -8.08 -5.98
N GLY A 111 -6.95 -7.26 -6.55
CA GLY A 111 -5.54 -7.60 -6.63
C GLY A 111 -4.87 -7.82 -5.28
N ALA A 112 -5.22 -7.00 -4.27
CA ALA A 112 -4.72 -7.21 -2.91
C ALA A 112 -5.38 -8.43 -2.23
N MET A 113 -6.64 -8.75 -2.54
CA MET A 113 -7.31 -9.99 -2.10
C MET A 113 -6.61 -11.21 -2.70
N ASN A 114 -6.36 -11.24 -4.02
CA ASN A 114 -5.67 -12.33 -4.70
C ASN A 114 -4.29 -12.57 -4.08
N GLY A 115 -3.47 -11.53 -3.91
CA GLY A 115 -2.17 -11.65 -3.25
C GLY A 115 -2.26 -12.12 -1.80
N THR A 116 -3.27 -11.67 -1.06
CA THR A 116 -3.52 -12.13 0.32
C THR A 116 -3.85 -13.63 0.34
N LEU A 117 -4.80 -14.08 -0.48
CA LEU A 117 -5.24 -15.47 -0.52
C LEU A 117 -4.13 -16.41 -1.00
N ALA A 118 -3.37 -16.02 -2.03
CA ALA A 118 -2.20 -16.75 -2.51
C ALA A 118 -1.16 -16.94 -1.39
N ALA A 119 -0.81 -15.87 -0.69
CA ALA A 119 0.12 -15.94 0.44
C ALA A 119 -0.43 -16.80 1.59
N LEU A 120 -1.71 -16.65 1.93
CA LEU A 120 -2.34 -17.42 3.01
C LEU A 120 -2.40 -18.91 2.72
N THR A 121 -2.54 -19.34 1.47
CA THR A 121 -2.47 -20.75 1.08
C THR A 121 -1.13 -21.36 1.51
N VAL A 122 -0.02 -20.68 1.25
CA VAL A 122 1.32 -21.12 1.69
C VAL A 122 1.49 -20.99 3.20
N MET A 123 1.19 -19.82 3.76
CA MET A 123 1.45 -19.49 5.17
C MET A 123 0.65 -20.34 6.16
N ARG A 124 -0.57 -20.75 5.78
CA ARG A 124 -1.38 -21.68 6.59
C ARG A 124 -0.75 -23.08 6.61
N GLY A 125 -0.20 -23.54 5.49
CA GLY A 125 0.56 -24.78 5.41
C GLY A 125 1.85 -24.74 6.25
N GLN A 126 2.56 -23.59 6.24
CA GLN A 126 3.75 -23.34 7.08
C GLN A 126 3.42 -23.18 8.57
N GLY A 127 2.18 -22.86 8.91
CA GLY A 127 1.73 -22.53 10.27
C GLY A 127 2.14 -21.14 10.77
N HIS A 128 2.77 -20.30 9.96
CA HIS A 128 3.14 -18.93 10.27
C HIS A 128 3.31 -18.08 8.99
N GLY A 129 3.32 -16.78 9.13
CA GLY A 129 3.54 -15.81 8.05
C GLY A 129 2.83 -14.50 8.31
N HIS A 130 3.06 -13.52 7.46
CA HIS A 130 2.49 -12.20 7.60
C HIS A 130 2.12 -11.59 6.24
N VAL A 131 0.87 -11.17 6.08
CA VAL A 131 0.41 -10.35 4.97
C VAL A 131 0.33 -8.90 5.41
N LEU A 132 1.01 -8.01 4.71
CA LEU A 132 0.99 -6.57 4.92
C LEU A 132 0.27 -5.88 3.77
N ASN A 133 -0.92 -5.36 4.01
CA ASN A 133 -1.70 -4.59 3.04
C ASN A 133 -1.41 -3.10 3.18
N VAL A 134 -0.90 -2.47 2.10
CA VAL A 134 -0.74 -1.01 2.03
C VAL A 134 -2.10 -0.41 1.68
N VAL A 135 -2.77 0.08 2.71
CA VAL A 135 -4.08 0.73 2.58
C VAL A 135 -3.90 2.22 2.25
N SER A 136 -4.24 3.12 3.11
CA SER A 136 -4.09 4.58 3.11
C SER A 136 -4.91 5.14 4.28
N LEU A 137 -4.71 6.37 4.69
CA LEU A 137 -5.69 7.09 5.52
C LEU A 137 -7.04 7.24 4.81
N ALA A 138 -7.07 7.27 3.46
CA ALA A 138 -8.30 7.24 2.66
C ALA A 138 -9.10 5.93 2.80
N GLY A 139 -8.55 4.89 3.42
CA GLY A 139 -9.29 3.70 3.85
C GLY A 139 -9.91 3.80 5.24
N LEU A 140 -9.74 4.95 5.92
CA LEU A 140 -10.23 5.22 7.28
C LEU A 140 -11.23 6.40 7.31
N VAL A 141 -11.38 7.12 6.21
CA VAL A 141 -12.26 8.29 6.09
C VAL A 141 -12.55 8.58 4.63
N ALA A 142 -13.71 9.15 4.34
CA ALA A 142 -14.03 9.63 2.99
C ALA A 142 -13.04 10.70 2.53
N ALA A 143 -12.57 10.58 1.28
CA ALA A 143 -11.61 11.50 0.67
C ALA A 143 -12.26 12.20 -0.54
N PRO A 144 -12.77 13.43 -0.40
CA PRO A 144 -13.37 14.17 -1.50
C PRO A 144 -12.36 14.40 -2.64
N GLY A 145 -12.77 14.09 -3.88
CA GLY A 145 -11.90 14.11 -5.06
C GLY A 145 -11.10 12.82 -5.28
N GLU A 146 -11.12 11.90 -4.31
CA GLU A 146 -10.48 10.58 -4.39
C GLU A 146 -11.48 9.47 -3.99
N THR A 147 -12.78 9.67 -4.26
CA THR A 147 -13.87 8.85 -3.71
C THR A 147 -13.77 7.38 -4.11
N VAL A 148 -13.49 7.08 -5.39
CA VAL A 148 -13.36 5.70 -5.88
C VAL A 148 -12.13 5.01 -5.27
N TYR A 149 -11.03 5.75 -5.14
CA TYR A 149 -9.83 5.27 -4.46
C TYR A 149 -10.11 4.99 -2.97
N ALA A 150 -10.77 5.92 -2.28
CA ALA A 150 -11.13 5.74 -0.86
C ALA A 150 -12.03 4.51 -0.68
N ALA A 151 -13.05 4.32 -1.53
CA ALA A 151 -13.90 3.14 -1.50
C ALA A 151 -13.09 1.83 -1.64
N SER A 152 -12.13 1.79 -2.59
CA SER A 152 -11.25 0.63 -2.78
C SER A 152 -10.40 0.32 -1.53
N LYS A 153 -9.90 1.36 -0.85
CA LYS A 153 -9.06 1.21 0.35
C LYS A 153 -9.88 0.88 1.61
N HIS A 154 -11.13 1.32 1.72
CA HIS A 154 -12.06 0.87 2.75
C HIS A 154 -12.39 -0.63 2.59
N ALA A 155 -12.68 -1.08 1.36
CA ALA A 155 -12.93 -2.49 1.08
C ALA A 155 -11.71 -3.35 1.47
N LEU A 156 -10.50 -2.94 1.11
CA LEU A 156 -9.28 -3.65 1.49
C LEU A 156 -9.07 -3.70 3.01
N LEU A 157 -9.34 -2.61 3.72
CA LEU A 157 -9.26 -2.57 5.19
C LEU A 157 -10.22 -3.57 5.83
N ALA A 158 -11.50 -3.54 5.42
CA ALA A 158 -12.54 -4.43 5.94
C ALA A 158 -12.19 -5.90 5.67
N PHE A 159 -11.79 -6.24 4.44
CA PHE A 159 -11.32 -7.57 4.05
C PHE A 159 -10.16 -8.04 4.92
N SER A 160 -9.15 -7.18 5.12
CA SER A 160 -7.96 -7.53 5.90
C SER A 160 -8.28 -7.86 7.35
N LEU A 161 -9.17 -7.08 7.98
CA LEU A 161 -9.55 -7.30 9.38
C LEU A 161 -10.47 -8.52 9.54
N GLY A 162 -11.40 -8.73 8.59
CA GLY A 162 -12.22 -9.95 8.52
C GLY A 162 -11.34 -11.19 8.40
N THR A 163 -10.43 -11.20 7.43
CA THR A 163 -9.48 -12.30 7.22
C THR A 163 -8.62 -12.59 8.46
N LEU A 164 -8.14 -11.55 9.16
CA LEU A 164 -7.41 -11.75 10.42
C LEU A 164 -8.29 -12.40 11.49
N SER A 165 -9.57 -12.02 11.58
CA SER A 165 -10.52 -12.62 12.51
C SER A 165 -10.80 -14.08 12.17
N ASP A 166 -11.00 -14.40 10.88
CA ASP A 166 -11.19 -15.79 10.40
C ASP A 166 -9.99 -16.67 10.73
N LEU A 167 -8.77 -16.17 10.54
CA LEU A 167 -7.54 -16.85 10.92
C LEU A 167 -7.48 -17.15 12.43
N ARG A 168 -7.94 -16.23 13.26
CA ARG A 168 -7.98 -16.43 14.73
C ARG A 168 -9.02 -17.48 15.13
N MET A 169 -10.19 -17.45 14.51
CA MET A 169 -11.26 -18.45 14.73
C MET A 169 -10.81 -19.83 14.28
N ALA A 170 -10.07 -19.92 13.16
CA ALA A 170 -9.51 -21.16 12.65
C ALA A 170 -8.22 -21.64 13.37
N GLY A 171 -7.75 -20.95 14.42
CA GLY A 171 -6.61 -21.35 15.22
C GLY A 171 -5.24 -20.92 14.69
N TYR A 172 -5.13 -20.22 13.58
CA TYR A 172 -3.85 -19.78 12.99
C TYR A 172 -3.28 -18.56 13.73
N ARG A 173 -2.77 -18.75 14.94
CA ARG A 173 -2.29 -17.67 15.82
C ARG A 173 -1.02 -16.99 15.33
N ARG A 174 -0.17 -17.68 14.56
CA ARG A 174 1.12 -17.19 14.03
C ARG A 174 1.05 -16.71 12.58
N VAL A 175 -0.14 -16.75 11.97
CA VAL A 175 -0.39 -16.11 10.66
C VAL A 175 -1.04 -14.76 10.92
N HIS A 176 -0.48 -13.70 10.37
CA HIS A 176 -0.89 -12.31 10.65
C HIS A 176 -1.35 -11.59 9.37
N VAL A 177 -2.28 -10.66 9.53
CA VAL A 177 -2.64 -9.67 8.49
C VAL A 177 -2.57 -8.30 9.13
N SER A 178 -1.86 -7.37 8.47
CA SER A 178 -1.71 -5.98 8.92
C SER A 178 -2.10 -5.01 7.82
N CYS A 179 -2.71 -3.89 8.22
CA CYS A 179 -3.00 -2.75 7.37
C CYS A 179 -2.07 -1.59 7.72
N LEU A 180 -1.25 -1.15 6.76
CA LEU A 180 -0.49 0.07 6.86
C LEU A 180 -1.27 1.19 6.18
N CYS A 181 -1.64 2.22 6.94
CA CYS A 181 -2.46 3.35 6.51
C CYS A 181 -1.62 4.65 6.52
N PRO A 182 -0.79 4.90 5.52
CA PRO A 182 -0.02 6.14 5.42
C PRO A 182 -0.89 7.32 5.01
N ASP A 183 -0.47 8.51 5.40
CA ASP A 183 -0.89 9.80 4.83
C ASP A 183 -0.25 9.99 3.44
N GLY A 184 -0.40 11.16 2.81
CA GLY A 184 0.20 11.44 1.51
C GLY A 184 1.71 11.12 1.47
N ILE A 185 2.14 10.36 0.46
CA ILE A 185 3.53 9.96 0.28
C ILE A 185 4.09 10.65 -0.95
N TRP A 186 5.26 11.28 -0.83
CA TRP A 186 5.95 11.91 -1.94
C TRP A 186 6.53 10.85 -2.87
N THR A 187 5.73 10.42 -3.83
CA THR A 187 6.03 9.44 -4.88
C THR A 187 5.47 9.94 -6.20
N PRO A 188 5.84 9.38 -7.36
CA PRO A 188 5.27 9.75 -8.67
C PRO A 188 3.74 9.77 -8.65
N MET A 189 3.09 8.87 -7.94
CA MET A 189 1.62 8.83 -7.81
C MET A 189 1.02 10.15 -7.34
N LEU A 190 1.65 10.90 -6.42
CA LEU A 190 1.19 12.21 -5.96
C LEU A 190 1.94 13.38 -6.60
N HIS A 191 3.22 13.20 -6.93
CA HIS A 191 4.00 14.23 -7.59
C HIS A 191 3.36 14.67 -8.91
N ASP A 192 2.88 13.72 -9.72
CA ASP A 192 2.24 13.98 -11.01
C ASP A 192 0.85 14.62 -10.87
N ARG A 193 0.36 14.80 -9.63
CA ARG A 193 -0.95 15.39 -9.29
C ARG A 193 -0.85 16.71 -8.51
N LEU A 194 0.31 17.35 -8.53
CA LEU A 194 0.50 18.64 -7.84
C LEU A 194 -0.46 19.73 -8.31
N ASP A 195 -0.89 19.66 -9.56
CA ASP A 195 -1.77 20.63 -10.19
C ASP A 195 -3.21 20.14 -10.32
N ASP A 196 -3.47 18.93 -9.86
CA ASP A 196 -4.78 18.32 -9.94
C ASP A 196 -5.68 18.77 -8.77
N PRO A 197 -6.79 19.50 -9.07
CA PRO A 197 -7.72 19.92 -8.03
C PRO A 197 -8.49 18.76 -7.37
N GLY A 198 -8.52 17.59 -8.00
CA GLY A 198 -9.11 16.37 -7.44
C GLY A 198 -8.23 15.74 -6.36
N ALA A 199 -6.91 15.94 -6.39
CA ALA A 199 -5.96 15.32 -5.47
C ALA A 199 -5.78 16.08 -4.14
N VAL A 200 -6.54 17.13 -3.88
CA VAL A 200 -6.32 18.02 -2.71
C VAL A 200 -6.38 17.31 -1.38
N ALA A 201 -7.18 16.24 -1.24
CA ALA A 201 -7.29 15.47 -0.01
C ALA A 201 -5.95 14.87 0.41
N SER A 202 -5.18 14.33 -0.52
CA SER A 202 -3.84 13.76 -0.29
C SER A 202 -2.78 14.78 0.16
N PHE A 203 -3.04 16.09 0.01
CA PHE A 203 -2.12 17.17 0.40
C PHE A 203 -2.52 17.89 1.69
N THR A 204 -3.53 17.40 2.43
CA THR A 204 -4.00 18.03 3.67
C THR A 204 -3.14 17.76 4.88
N GLY A 205 -2.33 16.70 4.82
CA GLY A 205 -1.51 16.23 5.94
C GLY A 205 -0.02 16.51 5.80
N SER A 206 0.75 15.76 6.58
CA SER A 206 2.20 15.76 6.46
C SER A 206 2.61 14.86 5.30
N MET A 207 3.29 15.44 4.31
CA MET A 207 3.84 14.66 3.23
C MET A 207 4.97 13.77 3.75
N LEU A 208 4.79 12.45 3.62
CA LEU A 208 5.76 11.44 4.02
C LEU A 208 6.72 11.13 2.89
N THR A 209 7.93 10.67 3.22
CA THR A 209 8.81 10.06 2.23
C THR A 209 8.53 8.56 2.12
N ALA A 210 8.82 7.97 0.95
CA ALA A 210 8.71 6.52 0.76
C ALA A 210 9.56 5.74 1.78
N GLN A 211 10.74 6.26 2.14
CA GLN A 211 11.65 5.68 3.13
C GLN A 211 11.05 5.66 4.55
N GLN A 212 10.35 6.72 4.96
CA GLN A 212 9.67 6.75 6.27
C GLN A 212 8.59 5.68 6.36
N VAL A 213 7.83 5.49 5.27
CA VAL A 213 6.78 4.46 5.22
C VAL A 213 7.39 3.06 5.14
N ALA A 214 8.45 2.87 4.34
CA ALA A 214 9.20 1.62 4.23
C ALA A 214 9.79 1.18 5.58
N ALA A 215 10.41 2.09 6.32
CA ALA A 215 10.91 1.80 7.67
C ALA A 215 9.78 1.39 8.65
N ARG A 216 8.55 1.87 8.43
CA ARG A 216 7.39 1.41 9.20
C ARG A 216 6.92 0.02 8.76
N ALA A 217 6.95 -0.28 7.46
CA ALA A 217 6.65 -1.60 6.93
C ALA A 217 7.58 -2.69 7.49
N VAL A 218 8.89 -2.44 7.51
CA VAL A 218 9.89 -3.34 8.14
C VAL A 218 9.59 -3.59 9.63
N ARG A 219 9.24 -2.52 10.36
CA ARG A 219 8.86 -2.69 11.78
C ARG A 219 7.59 -3.52 11.96
N LEU A 220 6.63 -3.41 11.03
CA LEU A 220 5.42 -4.24 11.03
C LEU A 220 5.72 -5.68 10.67
N ALA A 221 6.64 -5.94 9.71
CA ALA A 221 7.08 -7.28 9.38
C ALA A 221 7.62 -8.02 10.60
N ARG A 222 8.39 -7.33 11.45
CA ARG A 222 8.94 -7.90 12.70
C ARG A 222 7.95 -7.95 13.87
N ARG A 223 7.00 -7.01 13.93
CA ARG A 223 6.02 -6.87 15.03
C ARG A 223 4.63 -6.56 14.45
N PRO A 224 3.89 -7.57 14.01
CA PRO A 224 2.58 -7.42 13.39
C PRO A 224 1.58 -6.69 14.30
N ARG A 225 0.81 -5.78 13.71
CA ARG A 225 -0.33 -5.08 14.34
C ARG A 225 -1.45 -4.97 13.33
N PRO A 226 -2.73 -5.15 13.73
CA PRO A 226 -3.85 -5.18 12.78
C PRO A 226 -3.94 -3.93 11.91
N VAL A 227 -3.87 -2.73 12.51
CA VAL A 227 -3.92 -1.47 11.77
C VAL A 227 -2.90 -0.48 12.32
N VAL A 228 -2.13 0.13 11.44
CA VAL A 228 -1.16 1.15 11.79
C VAL A 228 -1.26 2.34 10.84
N SER A 229 -1.60 3.49 11.38
CA SER A 229 -1.59 4.77 10.67
C SER A 229 -0.22 5.46 10.78
N LEU A 230 0.16 6.17 9.73
CA LEU A 230 1.38 6.98 9.72
C LEU A 230 1.08 8.36 9.12
N PRO A 231 1.26 9.45 9.88
CA PRO A 231 1.55 9.47 11.31
C PRO A 231 0.35 9.00 12.18
N ARG A 232 0.62 8.55 13.40
CA ARG A 232 -0.42 7.96 14.26
C ARG A 232 -1.53 8.94 14.63
N TRP A 233 -1.19 10.20 14.89
CA TRP A 233 -2.15 11.23 15.26
C TRP A 233 -3.14 11.52 14.12
N ARG A 234 -2.69 11.46 12.86
CA ARG A 234 -3.59 11.62 11.70
C ARG A 234 -4.60 10.48 11.63
N GLY A 235 -4.15 9.26 11.87
CA GLY A 235 -5.08 8.12 11.93
C GLY A 235 -6.17 8.27 12.99
N ALA A 236 -5.84 8.81 14.16
CA ALA A 236 -6.84 9.12 15.18
C ALA A 236 -7.79 10.25 14.73
N GLN A 237 -7.24 11.32 14.15
CA GLN A 237 -8.02 12.46 13.65
C GLN A 237 -9.03 12.03 12.56
N VAL A 238 -8.59 11.28 11.54
CA VAL A 238 -9.48 10.89 10.45
C VAL A 238 -10.56 9.90 10.91
N ARG A 239 -10.28 9.02 11.85
CA ARG A 239 -11.28 8.13 12.45
C ARG A 239 -12.32 8.88 13.26
N LEU A 240 -11.92 9.92 13.99
CA LEU A 240 -12.87 10.78 14.69
C LEU A 240 -13.79 11.52 13.70
N LEU A 241 -13.25 11.99 12.59
CA LEU A 241 -14.05 12.61 11.53
C LEU A 241 -15.01 11.62 10.87
N ASP A 242 -14.56 10.39 10.63
CA ASP A 242 -15.39 9.34 10.04
C ASP A 242 -16.57 8.95 10.97
N ALA A 243 -16.36 8.95 12.27
CA ALA A 243 -17.40 8.74 13.27
C ALA A 243 -18.45 9.88 13.32
N LEU A 244 -18.16 11.04 12.72
CA LEU A 244 -19.01 12.23 12.69
C LEU A 244 -19.29 12.69 11.24
N PRO A 245 -20.03 11.91 10.43
CA PRO A 245 -20.10 12.12 8.98
C PRO A 245 -20.72 13.47 8.59
N ARG A 246 -21.68 13.98 9.35
CA ARG A 246 -22.27 15.31 9.09
C ARG A 246 -21.22 16.41 9.25
N LEU A 247 -20.39 16.33 10.28
CA LEU A 247 -19.28 17.25 10.53
C LEU A 247 -18.21 17.12 9.44
N ALA A 248 -17.83 15.89 9.09
CA ALA A 248 -16.84 15.63 8.03
C ALA A 248 -17.25 16.26 6.69
N VAL A 249 -18.52 16.11 6.29
CA VAL A 249 -19.06 16.73 5.08
C VAL A 249 -19.09 18.25 5.20
N ALA A 250 -19.52 18.82 6.33
CA ALA A 250 -19.53 20.27 6.56
C ALA A 250 -18.11 20.89 6.51
N LEU A 251 -17.08 20.15 6.90
CA LEU A 251 -15.67 20.59 6.87
C LEU A 251 -15.01 20.44 5.50
N THR A 252 -15.67 19.89 4.48
CA THR A 252 -15.11 19.70 3.13
C THR A 252 -14.50 20.97 2.53
N PRO A 253 -15.10 22.18 2.64
CA PRO A 253 -14.47 23.40 2.13
C PRO A 253 -13.11 23.72 2.79
N LEU A 254 -12.98 23.48 4.09
CA LEU A 254 -11.74 23.69 4.84
C LEU A 254 -10.68 22.65 4.43
N VAL A 255 -11.08 21.37 4.25
CA VAL A 255 -10.20 20.30 3.75
C VAL A 255 -9.65 20.69 2.36
N ARG A 256 -10.51 21.19 1.46
CA ARG A 256 -10.08 21.64 0.13
C ARG A 256 -9.13 22.85 0.20
N ALA A 257 -9.40 23.81 1.06
CA ALA A 257 -8.52 24.96 1.24
C ALA A 257 -7.14 24.54 1.78
N ALA A 258 -7.11 23.69 2.80
CA ALA A 258 -5.88 23.14 3.37
C ALA A 258 -5.07 22.32 2.35
N GLY A 259 -5.74 21.47 1.56
CA GLY A 259 -5.10 20.70 0.51
C GLY A 259 -4.49 21.56 -0.60
N ARG A 260 -5.19 22.60 -1.07
CA ARG A 260 -4.64 23.57 -2.02
C ARG A 260 -3.41 24.30 -1.46
N ALA A 261 -3.43 24.66 -0.18
CA ALA A 261 -2.26 25.26 0.47
C ALA A 261 -1.10 24.27 0.53
N GLY A 262 -1.39 22.99 0.79
CA GLY A 262 -0.40 21.89 0.77
C GLY A 262 0.22 21.70 -0.63
N GLN A 263 -0.59 21.64 -1.69
CA GLN A 263 -0.11 21.57 -3.08
C GLN A 263 0.82 22.76 -3.43
N ARG A 264 0.41 23.98 -3.10
CA ARG A 264 1.25 25.19 -3.31
C ARG A 264 2.58 25.11 -2.56
N ARG A 265 2.57 24.59 -1.33
CA ARG A 265 3.81 24.40 -0.53
C ARG A 265 4.74 23.39 -1.18
N GLN A 266 4.22 22.27 -1.67
CA GLN A 266 5.03 21.25 -2.34
C GLN A 266 5.57 21.76 -3.68
N ARG A 267 4.77 22.46 -4.48
CA ARG A 267 5.23 23.09 -5.72
C ARG A 267 6.43 24.02 -5.49
N ARG A 268 6.37 24.88 -4.45
CA ARG A 268 7.50 25.77 -4.10
C ARG A 268 8.78 25.01 -3.70
N ARG A 269 8.66 23.82 -3.13
CA ARG A 269 9.79 22.97 -2.74
C ARG A 269 10.38 22.19 -3.91
N SER A 270 9.57 21.90 -4.92
CA SER A 270 9.97 21.13 -6.11
C SER A 270 10.53 22.01 -7.22
N THR A 271 10.35 23.34 -7.15
CA THR A 271 10.94 24.30 -8.11
C THR A 271 12.37 24.63 -7.66
N PRO A 272 13.41 24.38 -8.49
CA PRO A 272 14.77 24.78 -8.16
C PRO A 272 14.88 26.28 -7.93
N PRO A 273 15.80 26.78 -7.07
CA PRO A 273 15.96 28.20 -6.76
C PRO A 273 16.42 29.07 -7.93
N ASP A 274 16.77 28.50 -9.07
CA ASP A 274 17.42 29.18 -10.22
C ASP A 274 16.46 29.79 -11.27
N ARG A 275 15.22 30.12 -10.90
CA ARG A 275 14.34 30.94 -11.76
C ARG A 275 13.72 32.09 -10.96
N ARG A 276 14.56 32.94 -10.38
CA ARG A 276 14.18 34.29 -9.95
C ARG A 276 15.10 35.32 -10.58
#